data_288abaaa51b115dcfa3cf6de30b6723c
#
_entry.id   288abaaa51b115dcfa3cf6de30b6723c
#
_cell.length_a   1.000
_cell.length_b   1.000
_cell.length_c   1.000
_cell.angle_alpha   90.00
_cell.angle_beta   90.00
_cell.angle_gamma   90.00
#
_symmetry.space_group_name_H-M   'P 1'
#
loop_
_entity.id
_entity.type
_entity.pdbx_description
1 polymer ?
#
loop_
_entity_poly.entity_id
_entity_poly.type
_entity_poly.pdbx_seq_one_letter_code
_entity_poly.pdbx_strand_id
1 'polypeptide(L)' 'TNQDLIVAQGAINLLSMTAANAEDPQTLRMVAGAIANLCGN' A
#
# COMPACT_ATOMS: atom_id res chain seq x y z
N THR A 1 -9.21 15.80 -2.13
CA THR A 1 -10.46 15.65 -2.88
C THR A 1 -10.97 14.21 -2.81
N ASN A 2 -12.23 14.02 -3.18
CA ASN A 2 -12.83 12.68 -3.20
C ASN A 2 -12.10 11.74 -4.16
N GLN A 3 -11.62 12.28 -5.29
CA GLN A 3 -10.86 11.48 -6.25
C GLN A 3 -9.55 10.99 -5.66
N ASP A 4 -8.88 11.83 -4.89
CA ASP A 4 -7.62 11.44 -4.26
C ASP A 4 -7.86 10.33 -3.23
N LEU A 5 -8.95 10.42 -2.49
CA LEU A 5 -9.29 9.40 -1.50
C LEU A 5 -9.59 8.05 -2.17
N ILE A 6 -10.31 8.09 -3.29
CA ILE A 6 -10.64 6.87 -4.03
C ILE A 6 -9.37 6.22 -4.58
N VAL A 7 -8.48 7.03 -5.15
CA VAL A 7 -7.21 6.51 -5.68
C VAL A 7 -6.36 5.94 -4.56
N ALA A 8 -6.27 6.64 -3.43
CA ALA A 8 -5.48 6.16 -2.30
C ALA A 8 -6.04 4.84 -1.76
N GLN A 9 -7.36 4.71 -1.67
CA GLN A 9 -7.98 3.50 -1.19
C GLN A 9 -7.69 2.31 -2.12
N GLY A 10 -7.75 2.54 -3.42
CA GLY A 10 -7.42 1.51 -4.40
C GLY A 10 -5.96 1.09 -4.31
N ALA A 11 -5.07 2.06 -4.14
CA ALA A 11 -3.64 1.76 -4.01
C ALA A 11 -3.37 0.97 -2.74
N ILE A 12 -4.00 1.34 -1.62
CA ILE A 12 -3.82 0.61 -0.36
C ILE A 12 -4.32 -0.82 -0.48
N ASN A 13 -5.47 -1.01 -1.13
CA ASN A 13 -6.01 -2.35 -1.34
C ASN A 13 -5.06 -3.21 -2.17
N LEU A 14 -4.50 -2.63 -3.24
CA LEU A 14 -3.57 -3.34 -4.10
C LEU A 14 -2.28 -3.69 -3.35
N LEU A 15 -1.76 -2.75 -2.58
CA LEU A 15 -0.55 -2.99 -1.79
C LEU A 15 -0.80 -4.05 -0.73
N SER A 16 -1.97 -4.04 -0.11
CA SER A 16 -2.32 -5.04 0.91
C SER A 16 -2.39 -6.43 0.29
N MET A 17 -2.94 -6.55 -0.91
CA MET A 17 -2.97 -7.82 -1.63
C MET A 17 -1.57 -8.29 -1.97
N THR A 18 -0.72 -7.37 -2.40
CA THR A 18 0.67 -7.69 -2.71
C THR A 18 1.40 -8.19 -1.47
N ALA A 19 1.17 -7.54 -0.33
CA ALA A 19 1.79 -7.96 0.93
C ALA A 19 1.31 -9.35 1.35
N ALA A 20 0.02 -9.64 1.17
CA ALA A 20 -0.53 -10.92 1.53
C ALA A 20 0.07 -12.06 0.71
N ASN A 21 0.50 -11.77 -0.52
CA ASN A 21 1.10 -12.75 -1.41
C ASN A 21 2.62 -12.72 -1.41
N ALA A 22 3.22 -11.79 -0.68
CA ALA A 22 4.68 -11.66 -0.65
C ALA A 22 5.29 -12.84 0.10
N GLU A 23 6.34 -13.41 -0.46
CA GLU A 23 7.02 -14.54 0.15
C GLU A 23 8.31 -14.13 0.87
N ASP A 24 8.85 -12.96 0.52
CA ASP A 24 10.10 -12.50 1.09
C ASP A 24 9.91 -11.25 1.94
N PRO A 25 10.74 -11.10 3.00
CA PRO A 25 10.60 -9.94 3.88
C PRO A 25 10.93 -8.61 3.22
N GLN A 26 11.74 -8.61 2.18
CA GLN A 26 12.10 -7.39 1.49
C GLN A 26 10.89 -6.77 0.81
N THR A 27 10.09 -7.60 0.12
CA THR A 27 8.87 -7.14 -0.52
C THR A 27 7.87 -6.63 0.51
N LEU A 28 7.72 -7.34 1.63
CA LEU A 28 6.84 -6.89 2.70
C LEU A 28 7.26 -5.52 3.22
N ARG A 29 8.54 -5.29 3.38
CA ARG A 29 9.06 -4.01 3.88
C ARG A 29 8.76 -2.90 2.89
N MET A 30 8.96 -3.14 1.59
CA MET A 30 8.70 -2.13 0.58
C MET A 30 7.22 -1.78 0.52
N VAL A 31 6.34 -2.77 0.62
CA VAL A 31 4.90 -2.52 0.61
C VAL A 31 4.49 -1.74 1.87
N ALA A 32 5.03 -2.10 3.02
CA ALA A 32 4.73 -1.39 4.26
C ALA A 32 5.16 0.07 4.17
N GLY A 33 6.34 0.34 3.58
CA GLY A 33 6.80 1.70 3.38
C GLY A 33 5.88 2.48 2.45
N ALA A 34 5.43 1.84 1.36
CA ALA A 34 4.52 2.50 0.43
C ALA A 34 3.18 2.83 1.10
N ILE A 35 2.65 1.93 1.91
CA ILE A 35 1.40 2.18 2.62
C ILE A 35 1.57 3.34 3.61
N ALA A 36 2.69 3.38 4.32
CA ALA A 36 2.96 4.46 5.27
C ALA A 36 3.00 5.81 4.55
N ASN A 37 3.60 5.87 3.36
CA ASN A 37 3.64 7.10 2.58
C ASN A 37 2.24 7.53 2.14
N LEU A 38 1.40 6.58 1.74
CA LEU A 38 0.04 6.89 1.35
C LEU A 38 -0.81 7.35 2.52
N CYS A 39 -0.49 6.91 3.72
CA CYS A 39 -1.21 7.32 4.91
C CYS A 39 -0.80 8.70 5.42
N GLY A 40 0.05 9.40 4.70
CA GLY A 40 0.30 10.80 4.97
C GLY A 40 1.51 11.11 5.83
N ASN A 41 2.39 10.20 5.94
CA ASN A 41 3.63 10.48 6.67
C ASN A 41 4.75 10.85 5.69
#